data_1886fcded5ebf0afa42c9ca63a30baf3
#
_entry.id   1886fcded5ebf0afa42c9ca63a30baf3
#
_cell.length_a   1.000
_cell.length_b   1.000
_cell.length_c   1.000
_cell.angle_alpha   90.00
_cell.angle_beta   90.00
_cell.angle_gamma   90.00
#
_symmetry.space_group_name_H-M   'P 1'
#
loop_
_entity.id
_entity.type
_entity.pdbx_description
1 polymer ?
#
loop_
_entity_poly.entity_id
_entity_poly.type
_entity_poly.pdbx_seq_one_letter_code
_entity_poly.pdbx_strand_id
1 'polypeptide(L)'
;MKSYFRPEIDALAGYTAGEQPKIANLIKLNTNENPYPPSQAVQDALRSFDIDRLRRYPDPFADELRDIFAADANVKRENVIVGNGSDDLLTMCFRAFTSPDHPVAVFEPSYSLYPVLAAMQGAEVIKVKLDSCKFTYPADGAQQAARANMLVITRPNAPTGTLCPKDLVRQYCREFDGIVLIDEAYGDFAADNCMDLVKEFDNVIVMRTFSKSCSMAGVRLGYAVSNPIIIEGLMKLKDSYNVDMLSQIVGKANYLDKEYRAKCIDAIKRDRDDLSNALQNIGFEIPESHANFLFAAPPDGDGESCFRYLRENAVLVRYFKGDITGRYIRITIGTPEENARVLELLNARYA
;
A
#
# COMPACT_ATOMS: atom_id res chain seq x y z
N MET A 1 -4.05 -27.79 25.72
CA MET A 1 -5.50 -27.58 25.47
C MET A 1 -5.76 -27.97 24.02
N LYS A 2 -6.88 -28.64 23.71
CA LYS A 2 -7.21 -29.01 22.31
C LYS A 2 -7.52 -27.72 21.53
N SER A 3 -6.87 -27.47 20.38
CA SER A 3 -7.25 -26.38 19.49
C SER A 3 -8.53 -26.74 18.71
N TYR A 4 -9.35 -25.72 18.46
CA TYR A 4 -10.56 -25.80 17.63
C TYR A 4 -10.38 -25.10 16.28
N PHE A 5 -9.23 -24.50 16.05
CA PHE A 5 -8.90 -23.84 14.78
C PHE A 5 -8.46 -24.86 13.73
N ARG A 6 -8.56 -24.47 12.46
CA ARG A 6 -7.93 -25.22 11.36
C ARG A 6 -6.40 -25.18 11.56
N PRO A 7 -5.66 -26.21 11.14
CA PRO A 7 -4.21 -26.28 11.31
C PRO A 7 -3.46 -25.08 10.72
N GLU A 8 -3.93 -24.53 9.58
CA GLU A 8 -3.34 -23.38 8.92
C GLU A 8 -3.44 -22.12 9.79
N ILE A 9 -4.54 -22.00 10.56
CA ILE A 9 -4.77 -20.86 11.47
C ILE A 9 -3.93 -21.03 12.74
N ASP A 10 -3.81 -22.26 13.27
CA ASP A 10 -2.94 -22.53 14.42
C ASP A 10 -1.46 -22.24 14.14
N ALA A 11 -1.01 -22.48 12.92
CA ALA A 11 0.36 -22.21 12.49
C ALA A 11 0.62 -20.73 12.13
N LEU A 12 -0.43 -19.91 12.01
CA LEU A 12 -0.33 -18.53 11.53
C LEU A 12 0.26 -17.59 12.59
N ALA A 13 1.35 -16.90 12.26
CA ALA A 13 1.91 -15.84 13.11
C ALA A 13 1.08 -14.55 13.10
N GLY A 14 0.19 -14.37 12.12
CA GLY A 14 -0.59 -13.16 11.92
C GLY A 14 0.22 -11.98 11.38
N TYR A 15 -0.47 -10.91 11.00
CA TYR A 15 0.15 -9.68 10.56
C TYR A 15 0.57 -8.82 11.76
N THR A 16 1.81 -8.33 11.76
CA THR A 16 2.30 -7.40 12.78
C THR A 16 2.13 -5.96 12.32
N ALA A 17 1.14 -5.28 12.86
CA ALA A 17 0.92 -3.85 12.61
C ALA A 17 2.11 -3.00 13.08
N GLY A 18 2.23 -1.79 12.54
CA GLY A 18 3.19 -0.81 13.04
C GLY A 18 2.88 -0.42 14.49
N GLU A 19 3.90 -0.23 15.29
CA GLU A 19 3.75 0.23 16.67
C GLU A 19 3.00 1.55 16.75
N GLN A 20 2.19 1.72 17.81
CA GLN A 20 1.52 2.98 18.15
C GLN A 20 1.75 3.28 19.64
N PRO A 21 3.00 3.53 20.08
CA PRO A 21 3.31 3.76 21.47
C PRO A 21 2.77 5.11 21.94
N LYS A 22 2.36 5.18 23.21
CA LYS A 22 1.93 6.43 23.87
C LYS A 22 3.14 7.17 24.43
N ILE A 23 3.97 7.73 23.55
CA ILE A 23 5.15 8.53 23.90
C ILE A 23 4.80 9.99 23.67
N ALA A 24 5.09 10.85 24.64
CA ALA A 24 4.89 12.30 24.48
C ALA A 24 5.81 12.85 23.37
N ASN A 25 5.27 13.76 22.55
CA ASN A 25 5.99 14.41 21.45
C ASN A 25 6.62 13.42 20.43
N LEU A 26 6.01 12.24 20.27
CA LEU A 26 6.47 11.24 19.31
C LEU A 26 6.31 11.73 17.87
N ILE A 27 7.40 11.75 17.12
CA ILE A 27 7.39 11.89 15.65
C ILE A 27 7.14 10.51 15.07
N LYS A 28 5.95 10.31 14.47
CA LYS A 28 5.48 8.99 14.01
C LYS A 28 5.63 8.83 12.49
N LEU A 29 6.73 8.18 12.07
CA LEU A 29 7.10 7.99 10.66
C LEU A 29 7.24 6.50 10.28
N ASN A 30 6.40 5.62 10.84
CA ASN A 30 6.53 4.16 10.69
C ASN A 30 5.48 3.49 9.81
N THR A 31 4.34 4.13 9.50
CA THR A 31 3.20 3.50 8.81
C THR A 31 2.79 4.21 7.51
N ASN A 32 3.65 5.07 7.00
CA ASN A 32 3.47 5.76 5.71
C ASN A 32 2.16 6.57 5.65
N GLU A 33 1.80 7.20 6.76
CA GLU A 33 0.68 8.13 6.82
C GLU A 33 1.06 9.44 6.12
N ASN A 34 0.07 10.15 5.60
CA ASN A 34 0.27 11.47 5.03
C ASN A 34 0.46 12.49 6.16
N PRO A 35 1.48 13.35 6.16
CA PRO A 35 1.70 14.35 7.21
C PRO A 35 0.69 15.50 7.18
N TYR A 36 -0.04 15.67 6.07
CA TYR A 36 -1.03 16.73 5.92
C TYR A 36 -2.43 16.25 6.29
N PRO A 37 -3.26 17.10 6.93
CA PRO A 37 -4.63 16.72 7.30
C PRO A 37 -5.52 16.54 6.05
N PRO A 38 -6.70 15.92 6.19
CA PRO A 38 -7.72 15.96 5.15
C PRO A 38 -8.14 17.39 4.77
N SER A 39 -8.58 17.58 3.52
CA SER A 39 -8.95 18.88 2.98
C SER A 39 -10.13 19.53 3.70
N GLN A 40 -10.34 20.85 3.46
CA GLN A 40 -11.51 21.58 3.97
C GLN A 40 -12.82 20.95 3.48
N ALA A 41 -12.85 20.44 2.24
CA ALA A 41 -14.04 19.78 1.69
C ALA A 41 -14.46 18.54 2.52
N VAL A 42 -13.50 17.76 3.03
CA VAL A 42 -13.77 16.64 3.93
C VAL A 42 -14.33 17.11 5.27
N GLN A 43 -13.76 18.19 5.85
CA GLN A 43 -14.25 18.76 7.10
C GLN A 43 -15.68 19.28 6.96
N ASP A 44 -16.00 19.96 5.86
CA ASP A 44 -17.32 20.50 5.59
C ASP A 44 -18.35 19.39 5.33
N ALA A 45 -17.96 18.31 4.65
CA ALA A 45 -18.80 17.13 4.47
C ALA A 45 -19.17 16.47 5.81
N LEU A 46 -18.23 16.40 6.75
CA LEU A 46 -18.50 15.90 8.11
C LEU A 46 -19.40 16.83 8.92
N ARG A 47 -19.16 18.15 8.85
CA ARG A 47 -19.97 19.14 9.60
C ARG A 47 -21.42 19.22 9.10
N SER A 48 -21.63 19.01 7.79
CA SER A 48 -22.97 19.05 7.19
C SER A 48 -23.69 17.69 7.26
N PHE A 49 -23.06 16.67 7.82
CA PHE A 49 -23.66 15.35 7.89
C PHE A 49 -24.84 15.32 8.88
N ASP A 50 -26.00 14.87 8.39
CA ASP A 50 -27.16 14.59 9.24
C ASP A 50 -26.95 13.30 10.04
N ILE A 51 -26.72 13.44 11.36
CA ILE A 51 -26.43 12.35 12.29
C ILE A 51 -27.58 11.32 12.37
N ASP A 52 -28.84 11.73 12.12
CA ASP A 52 -30.00 10.82 12.15
C ASP A 52 -29.91 9.76 11.06
N ARG A 53 -29.13 9.97 10.02
CA ARG A 53 -28.88 8.98 8.97
C ARG A 53 -28.14 7.73 9.46
N LEU A 54 -27.34 7.84 10.55
CA LEU A 54 -26.58 6.70 11.10
C LEU A 54 -27.46 5.53 11.59
N ARG A 55 -28.74 5.74 11.83
CA ARG A 55 -29.70 4.67 12.16
C ARG A 55 -30.07 3.77 10.98
N ARG A 56 -29.58 4.08 9.77
CA ARG A 56 -29.86 3.33 8.53
C ARG A 56 -28.57 2.77 7.95
N TYR A 57 -28.69 1.68 7.22
CA TYR A 57 -27.55 1.15 6.46
C TYR A 57 -27.12 2.13 5.34
N PRO A 58 -25.81 2.14 5.01
CA PRO A 58 -25.30 2.88 3.84
C PRO A 58 -25.75 2.23 2.53
N ASP A 59 -25.38 2.87 1.42
CA ASP A 59 -25.46 2.22 0.10
C ASP A 59 -24.57 0.96 0.10
N PRO A 60 -25.15 -0.25 -0.16
CA PRO A 60 -24.40 -1.51 -0.09
C PRO A 60 -23.33 -1.65 -1.16
N PHE A 61 -23.44 -0.88 -2.25
CA PHE A 61 -22.51 -0.93 -3.38
C PHE A 61 -21.60 0.27 -3.48
N ALA A 62 -21.82 1.32 -2.67
CA ALA A 62 -21.12 2.60 -2.76
C ALA A 62 -21.12 3.16 -4.20
N ASP A 63 -22.29 3.13 -4.85
CA ASP A 63 -22.45 3.39 -6.29
C ASP A 63 -21.95 4.78 -6.69
N GLU A 64 -22.17 5.80 -5.84
CA GLU A 64 -21.68 7.14 -6.10
C GLU A 64 -20.14 7.21 -6.18
N LEU A 65 -19.43 6.49 -5.31
CA LEU A 65 -17.97 6.37 -5.36
C LEU A 65 -17.53 5.58 -6.60
N ARG A 66 -18.20 4.49 -6.91
CA ARG A 66 -17.90 3.67 -8.09
C ARG A 66 -18.02 4.48 -9.38
N ASP A 67 -19.05 5.33 -9.49
CA ASP A 67 -19.23 6.21 -10.65
C ASP A 67 -18.08 7.21 -10.80
N ILE A 68 -17.64 7.80 -9.69
CA ILE A 68 -16.54 8.76 -9.67
C ILE A 68 -15.21 8.10 -10.07
N PHE A 69 -14.92 6.91 -9.52
CA PHE A 69 -13.69 6.17 -9.85
C PHE A 69 -13.72 5.63 -11.27
N ALA A 70 -14.89 5.16 -11.75
CA ALA A 70 -15.07 4.71 -13.11
C ALA A 70 -14.84 5.85 -14.13
N ALA A 71 -15.38 7.03 -13.84
CA ALA A 71 -15.17 8.20 -14.68
C ALA A 71 -13.70 8.63 -14.75
N ASP A 72 -12.98 8.60 -13.63
CA ASP A 72 -11.55 8.95 -13.56
C ASP A 72 -10.67 7.93 -14.30
N ALA A 73 -11.01 6.63 -14.19
CA ALA A 73 -10.32 5.55 -14.89
C ALA A 73 -10.77 5.39 -16.37
N ASN A 74 -11.76 6.16 -16.81
CA ASN A 74 -12.39 6.04 -18.14
C ASN A 74 -12.87 4.61 -18.44
N VAL A 75 -13.64 4.05 -17.50
CA VAL A 75 -14.31 2.75 -17.57
C VAL A 75 -15.77 2.89 -17.13
N LYS A 76 -16.51 1.78 -17.03
CA LYS A 76 -17.88 1.77 -16.51
C LYS A 76 -17.91 1.40 -15.02
N ARG A 77 -19.04 1.68 -14.32
CA ARG A 77 -19.26 1.30 -12.92
C ARG A 77 -19.02 -0.19 -12.67
N GLU A 78 -19.39 -1.04 -13.60
CA GLU A 78 -19.24 -2.49 -13.52
C GLU A 78 -17.77 -2.93 -13.45
N ASN A 79 -16.84 -2.06 -13.80
CA ASN A 79 -15.40 -2.29 -13.67
C ASN A 79 -14.85 -1.97 -12.29
N VAL A 80 -15.65 -1.44 -11.36
CA VAL A 80 -15.16 -0.88 -10.09
C VAL A 80 -15.79 -1.60 -8.89
N ILE A 81 -14.95 -1.92 -7.90
CA ILE A 81 -15.38 -2.35 -6.57
C ILE A 81 -14.74 -1.46 -5.49
N VAL A 82 -15.51 -1.16 -4.43
CA VAL A 82 -15.04 -0.37 -3.28
C VAL A 82 -14.95 -1.27 -2.04
N GLY A 83 -13.89 -1.10 -1.26
CA GLY A 83 -13.62 -1.91 -0.06
C GLY A 83 -13.32 -1.08 1.18
N ASN A 84 -13.41 -1.71 2.34
CA ASN A 84 -13.02 -1.15 3.64
C ASN A 84 -11.50 -1.09 3.77
N GLY A 85 -10.88 -0.23 2.98
CA GLY A 85 -9.46 -0.17 2.71
C GLY A 85 -9.03 -1.17 1.64
N SER A 86 -7.79 -1.00 1.13
CA SER A 86 -7.19 -1.96 0.21
C SER A 86 -7.00 -3.35 0.83
N ASP A 87 -6.86 -3.44 2.16
CA ASP A 87 -6.71 -4.73 2.85
C ASP A 87 -7.97 -5.61 2.73
N ASP A 88 -9.18 -5.03 2.71
CA ASP A 88 -10.44 -5.72 2.44
C ASP A 88 -10.45 -6.28 1.00
N LEU A 89 -10.06 -5.46 0.03
CA LEU A 89 -9.94 -5.86 -1.37
C LEU A 89 -8.88 -6.96 -1.57
N LEU A 90 -7.72 -6.85 -0.91
CA LEU A 90 -6.71 -7.90 -0.89
C LEU A 90 -7.29 -9.20 -0.35
N THR A 91 -8.00 -9.14 0.78
CA THR A 91 -8.65 -10.32 1.37
C THR A 91 -9.63 -10.98 0.39
N MET A 92 -10.44 -10.18 -0.31
CA MET A 92 -11.34 -10.69 -1.35
C MET A 92 -10.57 -11.33 -2.52
N CYS A 93 -9.50 -10.71 -3.02
CA CYS A 93 -8.68 -11.26 -4.10
C CYS A 93 -8.02 -12.58 -3.69
N PHE A 94 -7.43 -12.64 -2.49
CA PHE A 94 -6.81 -13.88 -2.01
C PHE A 94 -7.86 -15.00 -1.83
N ARG A 95 -9.05 -14.69 -1.30
CA ARG A 95 -10.15 -15.66 -1.22
C ARG A 95 -10.65 -16.14 -2.58
N ALA A 96 -10.65 -15.25 -3.58
CA ALA A 96 -11.16 -15.57 -4.92
C ALA A 96 -10.18 -16.43 -5.73
N PHE A 97 -8.89 -16.16 -5.60
CA PHE A 97 -7.88 -16.65 -6.56
C PHE A 97 -6.82 -17.56 -5.96
N THR A 98 -6.82 -17.79 -4.64
CA THR A 98 -5.81 -18.64 -4.00
C THR A 98 -6.42 -19.74 -3.15
N SER A 99 -5.77 -20.90 -3.14
CA SER A 99 -6.12 -22.09 -2.34
C SER A 99 -4.90 -22.99 -2.22
N PRO A 100 -4.95 -24.15 -1.54
CA PRO A 100 -3.84 -25.11 -1.55
C PRO A 100 -3.39 -25.53 -2.96
N ASP A 101 -4.32 -25.60 -3.91
CA ASP A 101 -4.02 -25.97 -5.31
C ASP A 101 -3.79 -24.76 -6.23
N HIS A 102 -3.96 -23.53 -5.72
CA HIS A 102 -3.83 -22.28 -6.46
C HIS A 102 -2.85 -21.33 -5.74
N PRO A 103 -1.53 -21.50 -5.96
CA PRO A 103 -0.51 -20.67 -5.34
C PRO A 103 -0.61 -19.18 -5.73
N VAL A 104 0.00 -18.31 -4.92
CA VAL A 104 0.21 -16.91 -5.25
C VAL A 104 1.69 -16.62 -5.43
N ALA A 105 2.05 -15.82 -6.42
CA ALA A 105 3.41 -15.30 -6.59
C ALA A 105 3.48 -13.85 -6.10
N VAL A 106 4.55 -13.52 -5.37
CA VAL A 106 4.85 -12.18 -4.88
C VAL A 106 6.32 -11.85 -5.13
N PHE A 107 6.63 -10.59 -5.40
CA PHE A 107 8.01 -10.13 -5.41
C PHE A 107 8.54 -9.99 -3.99
N GLU A 108 9.81 -10.34 -3.75
CA GLU A 108 10.43 -10.29 -2.43
C GLU A 108 11.71 -9.45 -2.46
N PRO A 109 11.86 -8.47 -1.52
CA PRO A 109 10.94 -8.12 -0.43
C PRO A 109 9.72 -7.34 -0.92
N SER A 110 8.55 -7.55 -0.28
CA SER A 110 7.31 -6.84 -0.56
C SER A 110 6.44 -6.69 0.69
N TYR A 111 5.15 -6.32 0.51
CA TYR A 111 4.24 -6.09 1.61
C TYR A 111 3.98 -7.37 2.41
N SER A 112 4.27 -7.31 3.71
CA SER A 112 4.24 -8.48 4.59
C SER A 112 2.84 -9.05 4.88
N LEU A 113 1.77 -8.41 4.43
CA LEU A 113 0.42 -8.93 4.53
C LEU A 113 0.15 -10.06 3.52
N TYR A 114 0.76 -10.04 2.35
CA TYR A 114 0.47 -11.05 1.31
C TYR A 114 0.72 -12.49 1.76
N PRO A 115 1.87 -12.83 2.39
CA PRO A 115 2.06 -14.19 2.92
C PRO A 115 1.04 -14.57 4.00
N VAL A 116 0.57 -13.61 4.80
CA VAL A 116 -0.46 -13.86 5.83
C VAL A 116 -1.78 -14.21 5.18
N LEU A 117 -2.21 -13.45 4.15
CA LEU A 117 -3.43 -13.72 3.40
C LEU A 117 -3.36 -15.07 2.67
N ALA A 118 -2.23 -15.41 2.07
CA ALA A 118 -2.00 -16.71 1.44
C ALA A 118 -2.14 -17.85 2.46
N ALA A 119 -1.49 -17.73 3.61
CA ALA A 119 -1.55 -18.73 4.68
C ALA A 119 -2.98 -18.92 5.20
N MET A 120 -3.80 -17.86 5.28
CA MET A 120 -5.22 -17.97 5.64
C MET A 120 -6.03 -18.82 4.66
N GLN A 121 -5.60 -18.90 3.39
CA GLN A 121 -6.21 -19.73 2.35
C GLN A 121 -5.53 -21.11 2.24
N GLY A 122 -4.46 -21.37 2.99
CA GLY A 122 -3.63 -22.58 2.84
C GLY A 122 -2.81 -22.57 1.55
N ALA A 123 -2.63 -21.41 0.92
CA ALA A 123 -1.97 -21.30 -0.38
C ALA A 123 -0.44 -21.20 -0.24
N GLU A 124 0.29 -21.85 -1.16
CA GLU A 124 1.73 -21.66 -1.32
C GLU A 124 2.05 -20.23 -1.79
N VAL A 125 3.14 -19.65 -1.27
CA VAL A 125 3.68 -18.37 -1.74
C VAL A 125 4.94 -18.63 -2.55
N ILE A 126 4.88 -18.35 -3.85
CA ILE A 126 6.03 -18.38 -4.76
C ILE A 126 6.72 -17.01 -4.68
N LYS A 127 7.98 -17.00 -4.26
CA LYS A 127 8.76 -15.79 -4.07
C LYS A 127 9.63 -15.50 -5.29
N VAL A 128 9.31 -14.44 -6.02
CA VAL A 128 10.12 -13.91 -7.12
C VAL A 128 11.06 -12.84 -6.55
N LYS A 129 12.36 -13.11 -6.55
CA LYS A 129 13.33 -12.22 -5.91
C LYS A 129 13.56 -10.95 -6.74
N LEU A 130 13.49 -9.80 -6.09
CA LEU A 130 14.04 -8.57 -6.61
C LEU A 130 15.58 -8.61 -6.53
N ASP A 131 16.26 -7.83 -7.37
CA ASP A 131 17.70 -7.64 -7.24
C ASP A 131 18.06 -7.14 -5.84
N SER A 132 19.08 -7.71 -5.22
CA SER A 132 19.40 -7.44 -3.80
C SER A 132 20.05 -6.07 -3.54
N CYS A 133 20.54 -5.39 -4.60
CA CYS A 133 21.20 -4.10 -4.47
C CYS A 133 20.29 -2.93 -4.80
N LYS A 134 19.59 -3.01 -5.94
CA LYS A 134 18.73 -1.93 -6.47
C LYS A 134 17.24 -2.23 -6.33
N PHE A 135 16.88 -3.43 -5.91
CA PHE A 135 15.50 -3.91 -5.83
C PHE A 135 14.73 -3.78 -7.15
N THR A 136 15.43 -4.02 -8.26
CA THR A 136 14.83 -4.04 -9.59
C THR A 136 14.10 -5.35 -9.85
N TYR A 137 13.09 -5.29 -10.70
CA TYR A 137 12.25 -6.43 -11.05
C TYR A 137 12.90 -7.26 -12.16
N PRO A 138 12.94 -8.60 -12.06
CA PRO A 138 13.54 -9.47 -13.07
C PRO A 138 12.71 -9.51 -14.35
N ALA A 139 13.33 -9.48 -15.51
CA ALA A 139 12.62 -9.50 -16.80
C ALA A 139 11.79 -10.78 -17.00
N ASP A 140 12.20 -11.90 -16.40
CA ASP A 140 11.53 -13.20 -16.46
C ASP A 140 10.59 -13.45 -15.26
N GLY A 141 10.15 -12.41 -14.56
CA GLY A 141 9.33 -12.52 -13.35
C GLY A 141 8.02 -13.29 -13.57
N ALA A 142 7.39 -13.15 -14.74
CA ALA A 142 6.19 -13.92 -15.10
C ALA A 142 6.48 -15.42 -15.23
N GLN A 143 7.61 -15.79 -15.85
CA GLN A 143 8.02 -17.20 -15.98
C GLN A 143 8.35 -17.80 -14.61
N GLN A 144 9.04 -17.06 -13.72
CA GLN A 144 9.29 -17.50 -12.35
C GLN A 144 7.99 -17.73 -11.56
N ALA A 145 6.95 -16.95 -11.86
CA ALA A 145 5.61 -17.03 -11.26
C ALA A 145 4.69 -18.07 -11.94
N ALA A 146 5.09 -18.76 -13.01
CA ALA A 146 4.21 -19.50 -13.92
C ALA A 146 3.33 -20.59 -13.25
N ARG A 147 3.71 -21.10 -12.06
CA ARG A 147 2.89 -22.06 -11.30
C ARG A 147 1.80 -21.39 -10.46
N ALA A 148 1.83 -20.07 -10.31
CA ALA A 148 0.86 -19.35 -9.50
C ALA A 148 -0.44 -19.11 -10.28
N ASN A 149 -1.55 -18.97 -9.57
CA ASN A 149 -2.83 -18.55 -10.11
C ASN A 149 -3.02 -17.02 -10.02
N MET A 150 -2.26 -16.37 -9.15
CA MET A 150 -2.25 -14.92 -8.99
C MET A 150 -0.82 -14.41 -8.83
N LEU A 151 -0.44 -13.37 -9.56
CA LEU A 151 0.79 -12.61 -9.42
C LEU A 151 0.49 -11.24 -8.81
N VAL A 152 1.12 -10.91 -7.68
CA VAL A 152 0.96 -9.61 -7.02
C VAL A 152 2.15 -8.71 -7.30
N ILE A 153 1.91 -7.53 -7.85
CA ILE A 153 2.91 -6.51 -8.14
C ILE A 153 2.59 -5.27 -7.30
N THR A 154 3.41 -4.98 -6.29
CA THR A 154 3.26 -3.75 -5.51
C THR A 154 3.99 -2.62 -6.21
N ARG A 155 3.27 -1.56 -6.63
CA ARG A 155 3.82 -0.53 -7.50
C ARG A 155 3.39 0.89 -7.07
N PRO A 156 4.28 1.71 -6.50
CA PRO A 156 5.64 1.44 -6.00
C PRO A 156 5.70 0.37 -4.92
N ASN A 157 6.83 -0.35 -4.88
CA ASN A 157 7.00 -1.46 -3.93
C ASN A 157 7.15 -0.98 -2.48
N ALA A 158 6.69 -1.76 -1.55
CA ALA A 158 6.93 -1.58 -0.13
C ALA A 158 7.59 -2.85 0.46
N PRO A 159 8.75 -2.75 1.13
CA PRO A 159 9.30 -1.55 1.77
C PRO A 159 10.31 -0.75 0.95
N THR A 160 10.67 -1.13 -0.26
CA THR A 160 11.83 -0.60 -0.99
C THR A 160 11.60 0.79 -1.60
N GLY A 161 10.36 1.17 -1.91
CA GLY A 161 10.01 2.40 -2.64
C GLY A 161 10.22 2.32 -4.15
N THR A 162 10.84 1.27 -4.65
CA THR A 162 11.21 1.14 -6.07
C THR A 162 10.00 0.93 -6.98
N LEU A 163 10.11 1.34 -8.24
CA LEU A 163 9.04 1.27 -9.21
C LEU A 163 9.31 0.17 -10.25
N CYS A 164 8.37 -0.76 -10.42
CA CYS A 164 8.38 -1.65 -11.58
C CYS A 164 8.08 -0.82 -12.84
N PRO A 165 8.93 -0.83 -13.86
CA PRO A 165 8.64 -0.12 -15.12
C PRO A 165 7.31 -0.57 -15.72
N LYS A 166 6.48 0.37 -16.18
CA LYS A 166 5.14 0.05 -16.71
C LYS A 166 5.17 -0.92 -17.89
N ASP A 167 6.19 -0.82 -18.75
CA ASP A 167 6.34 -1.75 -19.88
C ASP A 167 6.67 -3.18 -19.42
N LEU A 168 7.41 -3.32 -18.32
CA LEU A 168 7.66 -4.62 -17.70
C LEU A 168 6.39 -5.18 -17.03
N VAL A 169 5.59 -4.33 -16.38
CA VAL A 169 4.26 -4.75 -15.89
C VAL A 169 3.38 -5.22 -17.03
N ARG A 170 3.34 -4.49 -18.16
CA ARG A 170 2.59 -4.88 -19.36
C ARG A 170 3.08 -6.21 -19.94
N GLN A 171 4.40 -6.45 -19.91
CA GLN A 171 4.99 -7.73 -20.30
C GLN A 171 4.48 -8.84 -19.37
N TYR A 172 4.53 -8.66 -18.05
CA TYR A 172 4.01 -9.66 -17.09
C TYR A 172 2.54 -9.94 -17.32
N CYS A 173 1.70 -8.92 -17.54
CA CYS A 173 0.27 -9.11 -17.84
C CYS A 173 0.02 -9.96 -19.08
N ARG A 174 0.89 -9.88 -20.08
CA ARG A 174 0.78 -10.65 -21.33
C ARG A 174 1.28 -12.09 -21.17
N GLU A 175 2.33 -12.29 -20.38
CA GLU A 175 3.03 -13.58 -20.28
C GLU A 175 2.48 -14.48 -19.16
N PHE A 176 1.82 -13.90 -18.16
CA PHE A 176 1.31 -14.63 -17.02
C PHE A 176 -0.12 -15.14 -17.28
N ASP A 177 -0.29 -16.47 -17.20
CA ASP A 177 -1.58 -17.15 -17.37
C ASP A 177 -2.32 -17.26 -16.03
N GLY A 178 -2.82 -16.15 -15.53
CA GLY A 178 -3.51 -16.02 -14.25
C GLY A 178 -3.86 -14.57 -13.96
N ILE A 179 -4.32 -14.27 -12.75
CA ILE A 179 -4.67 -12.92 -12.31
C ILE A 179 -3.40 -12.12 -11.99
N VAL A 180 -3.25 -10.94 -12.57
CA VAL A 180 -2.22 -9.95 -12.20
C VAL A 180 -2.86 -8.87 -11.35
N LEU A 181 -2.55 -8.89 -10.04
CA LEU A 181 -2.97 -7.88 -9.09
C LEU A 181 -1.88 -6.81 -8.95
N ILE A 182 -2.17 -5.60 -9.41
CA ILE A 182 -1.28 -4.44 -9.31
C ILE A 182 -1.73 -3.60 -8.12
N ASP A 183 -0.98 -3.69 -7.02
CA ASP A 183 -1.23 -2.90 -5.82
C ASP A 183 -0.54 -1.54 -5.96
N GLU A 184 -1.32 -0.53 -6.31
CA GLU A 184 -0.88 0.86 -6.43
C GLU A 184 -1.23 1.70 -5.18
N ALA A 185 -1.08 1.13 -3.97
CA ALA A 185 -1.30 1.88 -2.74
C ALA A 185 -0.45 3.17 -2.66
N TYR A 186 0.68 3.20 -3.32
CA TYR A 186 1.58 4.37 -3.43
C TYR A 186 1.61 4.99 -4.83
N GLY A 187 0.73 4.55 -5.74
CA GLY A 187 0.75 4.93 -7.16
C GLY A 187 0.65 6.42 -7.42
N ASP A 188 -0.01 7.19 -6.56
CA ASP A 188 -0.13 8.65 -6.70
C ASP A 188 1.20 9.41 -6.50
N PHE A 189 2.21 8.78 -5.88
CA PHE A 189 3.55 9.36 -5.71
C PHE A 189 4.50 9.03 -6.86
N ALA A 190 4.14 8.08 -7.73
CA ALA A 190 4.89 7.71 -8.92
C ALA A 190 4.66 8.71 -10.08
N ALA A 191 5.48 8.60 -11.12
CA ALA A 191 5.35 9.43 -12.32
C ALA A 191 4.23 8.95 -13.25
N ASP A 192 3.90 7.66 -13.19
CA ASP A 192 2.86 7.02 -13.99
C ASP A 192 2.07 5.99 -13.19
N ASN A 193 1.04 5.40 -13.77
CA ASN A 193 0.23 4.36 -13.18
C ASN A 193 -0.18 3.29 -14.22
N CYS A 194 -0.79 2.20 -13.73
CA CYS A 194 -1.21 1.07 -14.55
C CYS A 194 -2.72 0.99 -14.77
N MET A 195 -3.48 2.04 -14.50
CA MET A 195 -4.95 2.02 -14.59
C MET A 195 -5.46 1.72 -16.01
N ASP A 196 -4.72 2.12 -17.04
CA ASP A 196 -5.06 1.84 -18.44
C ASP A 196 -4.90 0.35 -18.82
N LEU A 197 -4.07 -0.42 -18.11
CA LEU A 197 -3.85 -1.84 -18.38
C LEU A 197 -5.12 -2.69 -18.17
N VAL A 198 -6.09 -2.23 -17.37
CA VAL A 198 -7.40 -2.91 -17.21
C VAL A 198 -8.24 -2.91 -18.49
N LYS A 199 -7.88 -2.07 -19.49
CA LYS A 199 -8.51 -2.05 -20.81
C LYS A 199 -7.76 -2.86 -21.85
N GLU A 200 -6.47 -3.13 -21.60
CA GLU A 200 -5.61 -3.91 -22.48
C GLU A 200 -5.68 -5.42 -22.17
N PHE A 201 -5.96 -5.78 -20.91
CA PHE A 201 -5.91 -7.16 -20.41
C PHE A 201 -7.12 -7.52 -19.56
N ASP A 202 -7.70 -8.68 -19.80
CA ASP A 202 -8.88 -9.16 -19.06
C ASP A 202 -8.56 -9.70 -17.67
N ASN A 203 -7.28 -10.02 -17.39
CA ASN A 203 -6.81 -10.65 -16.16
C ASN A 203 -6.16 -9.66 -15.17
N VAL A 204 -6.26 -8.35 -15.39
CA VAL A 204 -5.62 -7.32 -14.56
C VAL A 204 -6.59 -6.73 -13.55
N ILE A 205 -6.14 -6.61 -12.31
CA ILE A 205 -6.79 -5.84 -11.24
C ILE A 205 -5.81 -4.74 -10.81
N VAL A 206 -6.22 -3.47 -10.88
CA VAL A 206 -5.46 -2.34 -10.31
C VAL A 206 -6.17 -1.86 -9.06
N MET A 207 -5.43 -1.82 -7.94
CA MET A 207 -5.97 -1.47 -6.63
C MET A 207 -5.38 -0.16 -6.10
N ARG A 208 -6.20 0.66 -5.44
CA ARG A 208 -5.86 1.94 -4.84
C ARG A 208 -6.38 2.05 -3.42
N THR A 209 -5.77 2.94 -2.63
CA THR A 209 -6.16 3.22 -1.24
C THR A 209 -6.22 4.71 -0.96
N PHE A 210 -7.10 5.10 -0.05
CA PHE A 210 -7.17 6.45 0.50
C PHE A 210 -6.22 6.68 1.69
N SER A 211 -5.55 5.62 2.14
CA SER A 211 -4.72 5.66 3.34
C SER A 211 -3.44 6.48 3.19
N LYS A 212 -2.97 6.72 1.94
CA LYS A 212 -1.66 7.32 1.67
C LYS A 212 -1.76 8.73 1.10
N SER A 213 -1.99 8.88 -0.18
CA SER A 213 -2.07 10.19 -0.85
C SER A 213 -3.25 11.04 -0.40
N CYS A 214 -4.34 10.41 0.02
CA CYS A 214 -5.58 11.09 0.38
C CYS A 214 -5.69 11.52 1.84
N SER A 215 -4.65 11.34 2.68
CA SER A 215 -4.68 11.71 4.12
C SER A 215 -5.81 11.05 4.94
N MET A 216 -6.27 9.85 4.54
CA MET A 216 -7.48 9.24 5.08
C MET A 216 -7.26 7.79 5.57
N ALA A 217 -6.08 7.52 6.17
CA ALA A 217 -5.76 6.18 6.69
C ALA A 217 -6.79 5.67 7.72
N GLY A 218 -7.32 6.55 8.56
CA GLY A 218 -8.33 6.23 9.59
C GLY A 218 -9.74 5.97 9.05
N VAL A 219 -10.03 6.37 7.79
CA VAL A 219 -11.35 6.21 7.16
C VAL A 219 -11.54 4.81 6.58
N ARG A 220 -10.45 4.10 6.31
CA ARG A 220 -10.50 2.75 5.76
C ARG A 220 -11.26 2.67 4.43
N LEU A 221 -10.79 3.35 3.41
CA LEU A 221 -11.39 3.33 2.07
C LEU A 221 -10.35 2.92 1.02
N GLY A 222 -10.74 2.05 0.10
CA GLY A 222 -9.98 1.65 -1.07
C GLY A 222 -10.89 1.25 -2.23
N TYR A 223 -10.33 1.13 -3.42
CA TYR A 223 -11.07 0.65 -4.58
C TYR A 223 -10.17 -0.17 -5.50
N ALA A 224 -10.78 -1.02 -6.30
CA ALA A 224 -10.09 -1.73 -7.37
C ALA A 224 -10.87 -1.58 -8.69
N VAL A 225 -10.12 -1.60 -9.79
CA VAL A 225 -10.65 -1.55 -11.15
C VAL A 225 -10.17 -2.79 -11.90
N SER A 226 -11.09 -3.45 -12.62
CA SER A 226 -10.79 -4.66 -13.37
C SER A 226 -11.85 -4.92 -14.45
N ASN A 227 -11.73 -6.05 -15.15
CA ASN A 227 -12.76 -6.60 -16.02
C ASN A 227 -14.07 -6.81 -15.23
N PRO A 228 -15.26 -6.50 -15.81
CA PRO A 228 -16.55 -6.66 -15.13
C PRO A 228 -16.80 -8.07 -14.58
N ILE A 229 -16.35 -9.12 -15.27
CA ILE A 229 -16.52 -10.51 -14.81
C ILE A 229 -15.75 -10.75 -13.49
N ILE A 230 -14.54 -10.21 -13.38
CA ILE A 230 -13.73 -10.27 -12.15
C ILE A 230 -14.43 -9.50 -11.03
N ILE A 231 -14.88 -8.28 -11.32
CA ILE A 231 -15.59 -7.44 -10.33
C ILE A 231 -16.88 -8.13 -9.85
N GLU A 232 -17.67 -8.72 -10.74
CA GLU A 232 -18.86 -9.49 -10.37
C GLU A 232 -18.52 -10.66 -9.43
N GLY A 233 -17.41 -11.36 -9.71
CA GLY A 233 -16.90 -12.43 -8.85
C GLY A 233 -16.54 -11.92 -7.45
N LEU A 234 -15.77 -10.82 -7.37
CA LEU A 234 -15.38 -10.20 -6.10
C LEU A 234 -16.59 -9.65 -5.32
N MET A 235 -17.61 -9.12 -6.00
CA MET A 235 -18.86 -8.65 -5.38
C MET A 235 -19.61 -9.75 -4.61
N LYS A 236 -19.43 -11.03 -4.96
CA LYS A 236 -20.01 -12.16 -4.24
C LYS A 236 -19.35 -12.43 -2.88
N LEU A 237 -18.11 -11.94 -2.70
CA LEU A 237 -17.27 -12.18 -1.52
C LEU A 237 -17.30 -11.03 -0.52
N LYS A 238 -17.72 -9.83 -0.94
CA LYS A 238 -17.76 -8.67 -0.07
C LYS A 238 -18.86 -8.79 0.98
N ASP A 239 -18.63 -8.22 2.16
CA ASP A 239 -19.70 -8.07 3.16
C ASP A 239 -20.81 -7.17 2.64
N SER A 240 -22.04 -7.41 3.12
CA SER A 240 -23.26 -6.74 2.60
C SER A 240 -23.15 -5.21 2.59
N TYR A 241 -22.51 -4.63 3.61
CA TYR A 241 -22.32 -3.19 3.82
C TYR A 241 -20.87 -2.93 4.25
N ASN A 242 -19.91 -3.33 3.41
CA ASN A 242 -18.49 -3.32 3.75
C ASN A 242 -17.85 -1.92 3.92
N VAL A 243 -18.47 -0.87 3.37
CA VAL A 243 -18.03 0.52 3.52
C VAL A 243 -19.11 1.33 4.22
N ASP A 244 -18.80 1.90 5.36
CA ASP A 244 -19.72 2.69 6.16
C ASP A 244 -20.10 4.02 5.50
N MET A 245 -21.20 4.61 5.95
CA MET A 245 -21.79 5.82 5.37
C MET A 245 -20.88 7.04 5.46
N LEU A 246 -20.13 7.21 6.57
CA LEU A 246 -19.22 8.34 6.73
C LEU A 246 -18.05 8.19 5.79
N SER A 247 -17.48 7.00 5.68
CA SER A 247 -16.39 6.70 4.75
C SER A 247 -16.78 6.98 3.29
N GLN A 248 -18.02 6.65 2.89
CA GLN A 248 -18.53 6.97 1.55
C GLN A 248 -18.59 8.47 1.31
N ILE A 249 -19.12 9.23 2.25
CA ILE A 249 -19.31 10.69 2.13
C ILE A 249 -17.96 11.42 2.11
N VAL A 250 -17.08 11.13 3.07
CA VAL A 250 -15.78 11.81 3.13
C VAL A 250 -14.85 11.34 2.00
N GLY A 251 -14.97 10.09 1.57
CA GLY A 251 -14.26 9.57 0.42
C GLY A 251 -14.58 10.34 -0.86
N LYS A 252 -15.87 10.58 -1.11
CA LYS A 252 -16.33 11.43 -2.21
C LYS A 252 -15.76 12.84 -2.12
N ALA A 253 -15.92 13.52 -0.97
CA ALA A 253 -15.45 14.88 -0.77
C ALA A 253 -13.92 14.99 -1.01
N ASN A 254 -13.15 14.05 -0.49
CA ASN A 254 -11.70 13.99 -0.67
C ASN A 254 -11.31 13.77 -2.14
N TYR A 255 -11.94 12.80 -2.79
CA TYR A 255 -11.55 12.42 -4.16
C TYR A 255 -11.80 13.53 -5.18
N LEU A 256 -12.88 14.29 -4.99
CA LEU A 256 -13.23 15.43 -5.85
C LEU A 256 -12.34 16.64 -5.64
N ASP A 257 -11.70 16.78 -4.47
CA ASP A 257 -10.73 17.87 -4.17
C ASP A 257 -9.33 17.51 -4.72
N LYS A 258 -9.25 17.45 -6.05
CA LYS A 258 -8.03 17.07 -6.77
C LYS A 258 -6.88 18.05 -6.55
N GLU A 259 -7.19 19.34 -6.42
CA GLU A 259 -6.20 20.39 -6.26
C GLU A 259 -5.46 20.27 -4.92
N TYR A 260 -6.19 20.12 -3.82
CA TYR A 260 -5.58 19.94 -2.51
C TYR A 260 -4.74 18.67 -2.43
N ARG A 261 -5.24 17.55 -2.99
CA ARG A 261 -4.52 16.28 -3.03
C ARG A 261 -3.22 16.40 -3.83
N ALA A 262 -3.25 17.03 -5.01
CA ALA A 262 -2.07 17.28 -5.83
C ALA A 262 -1.03 18.10 -5.08
N LYS A 263 -1.45 19.17 -4.40
CA LYS A 263 -0.57 20.02 -3.57
C LYS A 263 0.14 19.23 -2.47
N CYS A 264 -0.57 18.33 -1.77
CA CYS A 264 0.02 17.48 -0.73
C CYS A 264 1.01 16.46 -1.33
N ILE A 265 0.64 15.82 -2.44
CA ILE A 265 1.51 14.87 -3.15
C ILE A 265 2.80 15.54 -3.60
N ASP A 266 2.73 16.72 -4.21
CA ASP A 266 3.90 17.46 -4.69
C ASP A 266 4.81 17.91 -3.55
N ALA A 267 4.24 18.31 -2.40
CA ALA A 267 5.01 18.63 -1.22
C ALA A 267 5.78 17.39 -0.71
N ILE A 268 5.08 16.26 -0.55
CA ILE A 268 5.69 15.01 -0.09
C ILE A 268 6.81 14.55 -1.05
N LYS A 269 6.61 14.68 -2.35
CA LYS A 269 7.65 14.30 -3.34
C LYS A 269 8.89 15.18 -3.21
N ARG A 270 8.76 16.51 -3.05
CA ARG A 270 9.90 17.41 -2.81
C ARG A 270 10.60 17.06 -1.51
N ASP A 271 9.87 16.94 -0.41
CA ASP A 271 10.42 16.64 0.90
C ASP A 271 11.12 15.27 0.92
N ARG A 272 10.60 14.29 0.17
CA ARG A 272 11.24 12.98 -0.03
C ARG A 272 12.60 13.13 -0.72
N ASP A 273 12.65 13.85 -1.81
CA ASP A 273 13.85 14.01 -2.63
C ASP A 273 14.90 14.81 -1.83
N ASP A 274 14.51 15.85 -1.09
CA ASP A 274 15.39 16.64 -0.22
C ASP A 274 15.96 15.79 0.92
N LEU A 275 15.12 15.01 1.63
CA LEU A 275 15.57 14.13 2.71
C LEU A 275 16.47 13.01 2.18
N SER A 276 16.15 12.44 1.02
CA SER A 276 16.98 11.42 0.38
C SER A 276 18.38 11.94 0.08
N ASN A 277 18.48 13.10 -0.56
CA ASN A 277 19.76 13.74 -0.88
C ASN A 277 20.58 14.05 0.39
N ALA A 278 19.93 14.59 1.42
CA ALA A 278 20.60 14.92 2.68
C ALA A 278 21.14 13.67 3.39
N LEU A 279 20.38 12.57 3.41
CA LEU A 279 20.83 11.30 4.00
C LEU A 279 21.95 10.64 3.19
N GLN A 280 21.90 10.69 1.86
CA GLN A 280 22.98 10.20 1.00
C GLN A 280 24.29 10.97 1.23
N ASN A 281 24.23 12.26 1.49
CA ASN A 281 25.42 13.09 1.79
C ASN A 281 26.13 12.67 3.08
N ILE A 282 25.44 12.01 4.01
CA ILE A 282 26.04 11.43 5.23
C ILE A 282 26.24 9.90 5.14
N GLY A 283 26.24 9.36 3.91
CA GLY A 283 26.64 7.99 3.62
C GLY A 283 25.54 6.94 3.67
N PHE A 284 24.26 7.32 3.74
CA PHE A 284 23.18 6.35 3.63
C PHE A 284 23.04 5.81 2.20
N GLU A 285 22.81 4.51 2.06
CA GLU A 285 22.43 3.86 0.80
C GLU A 285 20.89 3.86 0.69
N ILE A 286 20.35 4.52 -0.34
CA ILE A 286 18.90 4.66 -0.51
C ILE A 286 18.55 4.32 -1.96
N PRO A 287 17.74 3.26 -2.22
CA PRO A 287 17.16 3.01 -3.52
C PRO A 287 16.26 4.17 -3.94
N GLU A 288 16.18 4.46 -5.25
CA GLU A 288 15.27 5.48 -5.76
C GLU A 288 13.83 5.20 -5.34
N SER A 289 13.24 6.10 -4.56
CA SER A 289 11.89 5.96 -4.06
C SER A 289 10.87 6.71 -4.91
N HIS A 290 9.79 6.02 -5.26
CA HIS A 290 8.60 6.54 -5.92
C HIS A 290 7.37 6.51 -4.99
N ALA A 291 7.60 6.36 -3.67
CA ALA A 291 6.55 6.30 -2.63
C ALA A 291 6.62 7.52 -1.69
N ASN A 292 5.85 7.54 -0.63
CA ASN A 292 5.91 8.55 0.43
C ASN A 292 6.83 8.14 1.60
N PHE A 293 7.87 7.39 1.32
CA PHE A 293 8.86 6.94 2.31
C PHE A 293 10.20 6.66 1.63
N LEU A 294 11.27 6.59 2.43
CA LEU A 294 12.59 6.14 2.03
C LEU A 294 12.91 4.79 2.68
N PHE A 295 13.60 3.93 1.96
CA PHE A 295 14.18 2.69 2.46
C PHE A 295 15.69 2.88 2.53
N ALA A 296 16.21 3.18 3.73
CA ALA A 296 17.54 3.74 3.92
C ALA A 296 18.42 2.80 4.76
N ALA A 297 19.57 2.41 4.23
CA ALA A 297 20.60 1.70 4.98
C ALA A 297 21.60 2.71 5.55
N PRO A 298 21.83 2.71 6.88
CA PRO A 298 22.83 3.57 7.49
C PRO A 298 24.26 3.18 7.05
N PRO A 299 25.26 4.09 7.19
CA PRO A 299 26.63 3.85 6.73
C PRO A 299 27.30 2.61 7.35
N ASP A 300 26.94 2.25 8.56
CA ASP A 300 27.43 1.05 9.27
C ASP A 300 26.67 -0.24 8.86
N GLY A 301 25.58 -0.13 8.08
CA GLY A 301 24.75 -1.25 7.66
C GLY A 301 23.90 -1.87 8.78
N ASP A 302 23.84 -1.26 9.96
CA ASP A 302 23.06 -1.75 11.11
C ASP A 302 21.73 -1.02 11.25
N GLY A 303 20.74 -1.46 10.44
CA GLY A 303 19.38 -0.90 10.46
C GLY A 303 18.67 -1.04 11.81
N GLU A 304 18.95 -2.13 12.55
CA GLU A 304 18.33 -2.34 13.87
C GLU A 304 18.84 -1.34 14.91
N SER A 305 20.14 -1.10 14.94
CA SER A 305 20.75 -0.13 15.85
C SER A 305 20.30 1.31 15.50
N CYS A 306 20.20 1.63 14.21
CA CYS A 306 19.67 2.91 13.75
C CYS A 306 18.21 3.11 14.18
N PHE A 307 17.37 2.09 13.98
CA PHE A 307 15.98 2.09 14.43
C PHE A 307 15.85 2.34 15.94
N ARG A 308 16.64 1.63 16.77
CA ARG A 308 16.62 1.79 18.23
C ARG A 308 17.03 3.19 18.65
N TYR A 309 18.09 3.73 18.05
CA TYR A 309 18.56 5.09 18.33
C TYR A 309 17.48 6.14 18.04
N LEU A 310 16.82 6.08 16.88
CA LEU A 310 15.73 7.00 16.55
C LEU A 310 14.56 6.87 17.54
N ARG A 311 14.19 5.63 17.89
CA ARG A 311 13.10 5.34 18.83
C ARG A 311 13.38 5.90 20.23
N GLU A 312 14.61 5.78 20.72
CA GLU A 312 15.07 6.36 22.01
C GLU A 312 15.01 7.89 22.01
N ASN A 313 15.12 8.52 20.83
CA ASN A 313 14.99 9.96 20.62
C ASN A 313 13.57 10.39 20.17
N ALA A 314 12.55 9.61 20.51
CA ALA A 314 11.14 9.87 20.21
C ALA A 314 10.82 10.03 18.68
N VAL A 315 11.59 9.39 17.81
CA VAL A 315 11.31 9.26 16.38
C VAL A 315 11.03 7.80 16.04
N LEU A 316 9.83 7.48 15.59
CA LEU A 316 9.42 6.12 15.30
C LEU A 316 9.40 5.89 13.78
N VAL A 317 10.37 5.13 13.28
CA VAL A 317 10.46 4.63 11.91
C VAL A 317 10.10 3.14 11.85
N ARG A 318 10.17 2.49 10.69
CA ARG A 318 9.91 1.06 10.56
C ARG A 318 11.19 0.28 10.31
N TYR A 319 11.38 -0.80 11.05
CA TYR A 319 12.43 -1.79 10.85
C TYR A 319 11.82 -3.13 10.42
N PHE A 320 12.50 -3.85 9.54
CA PHE A 320 12.11 -5.18 9.06
C PHE A 320 13.26 -6.14 9.25
N LYS A 321 13.08 -7.11 10.16
CA LYS A 321 14.06 -8.16 10.38
C LYS A 321 14.18 -9.04 9.12
N GLY A 322 15.40 -9.37 8.71
CA GLY A 322 15.70 -10.25 7.57
C GLY A 322 17.10 -10.00 7.04
N ASP A 323 17.63 -10.94 6.25
CA ASP A 323 19.01 -10.88 5.77
C ASP A 323 19.27 -9.66 4.86
N ILE A 324 18.32 -9.30 4.01
CA ILE A 324 18.41 -8.13 3.14
C ILE A 324 17.80 -6.91 3.82
N THR A 325 16.59 -7.03 4.32
CA THR A 325 15.80 -5.91 4.87
C THR A 325 16.36 -5.41 6.20
N GLY A 326 17.04 -6.24 6.97
CA GLY A 326 17.64 -5.89 8.28
C GLY A 326 18.74 -4.84 8.20
N ARG A 327 19.34 -4.60 7.04
CA ARG A 327 20.28 -3.50 6.81
C ARG A 327 19.60 -2.13 6.77
N TYR A 328 18.29 -2.07 6.56
CA TYR A 328 17.55 -0.85 6.25
C TYR A 328 16.56 -0.49 7.34
N ILE A 329 16.27 0.80 7.42
CA ILE A 329 15.07 1.35 8.05
C ILE A 329 14.16 1.95 6.98
N ARG A 330 12.84 1.95 7.20
CA ARG A 330 11.91 2.68 6.35
C ARG A 330 11.41 3.91 7.07
N ILE A 331 11.67 5.08 6.49
CA ILE A 331 11.33 6.40 7.02
C ILE A 331 10.17 6.96 6.20
N THR A 332 9.00 7.13 6.79
CA THR A 332 7.89 7.86 6.18
C THR A 332 8.27 9.33 6.01
N ILE A 333 7.88 9.97 4.93
CA ILE A 333 8.07 11.41 4.74
C ILE A 333 7.06 12.15 5.61
N GLY A 334 7.56 12.88 6.60
CA GLY A 334 6.81 13.73 7.51
C GLY A 334 6.68 15.17 7.02
N THR A 335 6.29 16.06 7.94
CA THR A 335 6.39 17.50 7.68
C THR A 335 7.86 17.94 7.55
N PRO A 336 8.15 19.12 6.97
CA PRO A 336 9.53 19.64 6.94
C PRO A 336 10.22 19.65 8.31
N GLU A 337 9.51 19.98 9.38
CA GLU A 337 10.03 20.00 10.75
C GLU A 337 10.35 18.59 11.27
N GLU A 338 9.48 17.60 10.98
CA GLU A 338 9.70 16.20 11.34
C GLU A 338 10.89 15.61 10.59
N ASN A 339 11.00 15.89 9.29
CA ASN A 339 12.12 15.46 8.45
C ASN A 339 13.43 16.11 8.90
N ALA A 340 13.43 17.39 9.26
CA ALA A 340 14.59 18.10 9.80
C ALA A 340 15.07 17.46 11.12
N ARG A 341 14.14 17.06 12.00
CA ARG A 341 14.50 16.37 13.26
C ARG A 341 15.13 15.01 13.02
N VAL A 342 14.60 14.23 12.06
CA VAL A 342 15.21 12.96 11.64
C VAL A 342 16.65 13.20 11.18
N LEU A 343 16.85 14.17 10.29
CA LEU A 343 18.16 14.50 9.73
C LEU A 343 19.14 14.98 10.80
N GLU A 344 18.71 15.83 11.73
CA GLU A 344 19.51 16.28 12.87
C GLU A 344 20.07 15.09 13.69
N LEU A 345 19.20 14.15 14.05
CA LEU A 345 19.58 12.96 14.83
C LEU A 345 20.55 12.06 14.05
N LEU A 346 20.28 11.83 12.76
CA LEU A 346 21.14 10.98 11.95
C LEU A 346 22.48 11.63 11.63
N ASN A 347 22.55 12.95 11.44
CA ASN A 347 23.80 13.71 11.37
C ASN A 347 24.62 13.57 12.66
N ALA A 348 24.00 13.74 13.83
CA ALA A 348 24.70 13.62 15.12
C ALA A 348 25.27 12.22 15.37
N ARG A 349 24.71 11.19 14.70
CA ARG A 349 25.17 9.81 14.86
C ARG A 349 26.23 9.39 13.82
N TYR A 350 26.12 9.87 12.58
CA TYR A 350 26.87 9.32 11.43
C TYR A 350 27.75 10.35 10.70
N ALA A 351 27.57 11.66 10.89
CA ALA A 351 28.47 12.70 10.41
C ALA A 351 29.50 13.09 11.47
#